data_6f748053e8ebc41f6c1ceac2b2daf1c4
#
_entry.id   6f748053e8ebc41f6c1ceac2b2daf1c4
#
_cell.length_a   1.000
_cell.length_b   1.000
_cell.length_c   1.000
_cell.angle_alpha   90.00
_cell.angle_beta   90.00
_cell.angle_gamma   90.00
#
_symmetry.space_group_name_H-M   'P 1'
#
loop_
_entity.id
_entity.type
_entity.pdbx_description
1 polymer ?
#
loop_
_entity_poly.entity_id
_entity_poly.type
_entity_poly.pdbx_seq_one_letter_code
_entity_poly.pdbx_strand_id
1 'polypeptide(L)'
;MSDPLRLRRAEATEPGVRALIAAQLAHGAEAAPETNDYTYGVAALSAPQVTIWALADSDTVAAIGALCDLGDGMAEVKSVHVAAAYRGQGLARRLMQHLHEAARAAGHRALVLETGSEALPGYDAARALYRGLGYGPCGVLPGYRDDPASAFFRLELA
;
A
#
# COMPACT_ATOMS: atom_id res chain seq x y z
N MET A 1 23.54 -0.59 19.00
CA MET A 1 23.19 -0.64 17.56
C MET A 1 21.81 -1.27 17.41
N SER A 2 20.94 -0.60 16.70
CA SER A 2 19.65 -1.20 16.35
C SER A 2 19.83 -2.22 15.21
N ASP A 3 19.02 -3.28 15.23
CA ASP A 3 19.00 -4.25 14.15
C ASP A 3 18.58 -3.57 12.84
N PRO A 4 19.18 -3.97 11.72
CA PRO A 4 18.72 -3.44 10.43
C PRO A 4 17.31 -3.92 10.12
N LEU A 5 16.53 -3.05 9.47
CA LEU A 5 15.22 -3.43 8.98
C LEU A 5 15.36 -4.41 7.81
N ARG A 6 14.60 -5.48 7.84
CA ARG A 6 14.57 -6.50 6.79
C ARG A 6 13.18 -6.66 6.23
N LEU A 7 13.11 -6.96 4.95
CA LEU A 7 11.87 -7.31 4.29
C LEU A 7 11.52 -8.77 4.57
N ARG A 8 10.26 -9.01 4.96
CA ARG A 8 9.74 -10.36 5.17
C ARG A 8 8.25 -10.43 4.86
N ARG A 9 7.79 -11.62 4.58
CA ARG A 9 6.34 -11.91 4.52
C ARG A 9 5.75 -11.72 5.91
N ALA A 10 4.51 -11.27 5.96
CA ALA A 10 3.83 -10.99 7.22
C ALA A 10 2.35 -11.38 7.13
N GLU A 11 1.74 -11.53 8.31
CA GLU A 11 0.32 -11.81 8.45
C GLU A 11 -0.38 -10.60 9.06
N ALA A 12 -1.62 -10.35 8.62
CA ALA A 12 -2.40 -9.21 9.11
C ALA A 12 -2.68 -9.29 10.62
N THR A 13 -2.64 -10.49 11.19
CA THR A 13 -2.90 -10.74 12.61
C THR A 13 -1.71 -10.50 13.52
N GLU A 14 -0.50 -10.33 12.98
CA GLU A 14 0.67 -10.01 13.80
C GLU A 14 0.47 -8.67 14.49
N PRO A 15 0.79 -8.55 15.79
CA PRO A 15 0.51 -7.32 16.55
C PRO A 15 1.08 -6.04 15.93
N GLY A 16 2.32 -6.07 15.47
CA GLY A 16 2.95 -4.90 14.82
C GLY A 16 2.31 -4.55 13.49
N VAL A 17 1.91 -5.54 12.71
CA VAL A 17 1.20 -5.35 11.44
C VAL A 17 -0.20 -4.80 11.69
N ARG A 18 -0.93 -5.36 12.65
CA ARG A 18 -2.26 -4.87 13.05
C ARG A 18 -2.22 -3.40 13.46
N ALA A 19 -1.19 -3.02 14.20
CA ALA A 19 -1.05 -1.63 14.66
C ALA A 19 -0.91 -0.67 13.47
N LEU A 20 -0.14 -1.06 12.44
CA LEU A 20 0.00 -0.23 11.24
C LEU A 20 -1.25 -0.21 10.38
N ILE A 21 -1.99 -1.31 10.30
CA ILE A 21 -3.29 -1.34 9.63
C ILE A 21 -4.24 -0.36 10.32
N ALA A 22 -4.31 -0.39 11.66
CA ALA A 22 -5.13 0.53 12.42
C ALA A 22 -4.71 2.00 12.21
N ALA A 23 -3.40 2.27 12.19
CA ALA A 23 -2.89 3.61 11.95
C ALA A 23 -3.24 4.12 10.56
N GLN A 24 -3.20 3.26 9.55
CA GLN A 24 -3.60 3.64 8.20
C GLN A 24 -5.10 3.93 8.10
N LEU A 25 -5.94 3.14 8.75
CA LEU A 25 -7.38 3.40 8.82
C LEU A 25 -7.67 4.74 9.48
N ALA A 26 -6.98 5.06 10.57
CA ALA A 26 -7.09 6.34 11.26
C ALA A 26 -6.66 7.49 10.34
N HIS A 27 -5.56 7.34 9.61
CA HIS A 27 -5.10 8.35 8.65
C HIS A 27 -6.13 8.57 7.54
N GLY A 28 -6.70 7.50 7.00
CA GLY A 28 -7.76 7.60 6.00
C GLY A 28 -8.97 8.36 6.51
N ALA A 29 -9.41 8.08 7.73
CA ALA A 29 -10.55 8.76 8.35
C ALA A 29 -10.26 10.25 8.60
N GLU A 30 -9.05 10.61 9.01
CA GLU A 30 -8.64 12.00 9.23
C GLU A 30 -8.54 12.78 7.92
N ALA A 31 -7.97 12.15 6.89
CA ALA A 31 -7.75 12.80 5.60
C ALA A 31 -9.02 12.92 4.76
N ALA A 32 -9.99 12.02 4.95
CA ALA A 32 -11.18 11.94 4.13
C ALA A 32 -12.39 11.45 4.95
N PRO A 33 -12.85 12.24 5.96
CA PRO A 33 -13.86 11.76 6.89
C PRO A 33 -15.24 11.52 6.27
N GLU A 34 -15.54 12.15 5.14
CA GLU A 34 -16.85 12.08 4.49
C GLU A 34 -16.84 11.22 3.21
N THR A 35 -15.70 10.62 2.86
CA THR A 35 -15.60 9.77 1.69
C THR A 35 -15.68 8.31 2.09
N ASN A 36 -15.95 7.46 1.10
CA ASN A 36 -15.85 6.02 1.33
C ASN A 36 -14.41 5.66 1.62
N ASP A 37 -14.24 4.92 2.68
CA ASP A 37 -12.94 4.41 3.05
C ASP A 37 -12.72 3.08 2.36
N TYR A 38 -11.79 3.04 1.40
CA TYR A 38 -11.41 1.83 0.69
C TYR A 38 -10.20 1.14 1.33
N THR A 39 -9.73 1.61 2.49
CA THR A 39 -8.64 0.95 3.18
C THR A 39 -9.11 -0.40 3.73
N TYR A 40 -8.20 -1.37 3.68
CA TYR A 40 -8.51 -2.72 4.11
C TYR A 40 -8.21 -2.89 5.59
N GLY A 41 -9.17 -3.45 6.33
CA GLY A 41 -8.95 -3.92 7.68
C GLY A 41 -8.29 -5.29 7.70
N VAL A 42 -8.03 -5.78 8.92
CA VAL A 42 -7.33 -7.07 9.14
C VAL A 42 -8.02 -8.22 8.42
N ALA A 43 -9.35 -8.29 8.46
CA ALA A 43 -10.10 -9.39 7.83
C ALA A 43 -9.88 -9.42 6.31
N ALA A 44 -9.98 -8.25 5.65
CA ALA A 44 -9.80 -8.17 4.21
C ALA A 44 -8.36 -8.49 3.79
N LEU A 45 -7.37 -8.04 4.56
CA LEU A 45 -5.97 -8.32 4.29
C LEU A 45 -5.56 -9.75 4.63
N SER A 46 -6.41 -10.50 5.29
CA SER A 46 -6.21 -11.94 5.55
C SER A 46 -6.77 -12.83 4.44
N ALA A 47 -7.35 -12.27 3.39
CA ALA A 47 -7.90 -13.03 2.27
C ALA A 47 -6.80 -13.79 1.51
N PRO A 48 -7.11 -14.96 0.92
CA PRO A 48 -6.08 -15.78 0.25
C PRO A 48 -5.36 -15.09 -0.91
N GLN A 49 -6.02 -14.18 -1.61
CA GLN A 49 -5.43 -13.44 -2.74
C GLN A 49 -4.51 -12.31 -2.31
N VAL A 50 -4.40 -12.02 -1.01
CA VAL A 50 -3.59 -10.93 -0.48
C VAL A 50 -2.30 -11.47 0.09
N THR A 51 -1.18 -10.85 -0.27
CA THR A 51 0.13 -11.12 0.31
C THR A 51 0.67 -9.85 0.93
N ILE A 52 1.11 -9.93 2.19
CA ILE A 52 1.63 -8.79 2.94
C ILE A 52 3.13 -8.95 3.13
N TRP A 53 3.87 -7.86 2.98
CA TRP A 53 5.27 -7.75 3.37
C TRP A 53 5.43 -6.66 4.42
N ALA A 54 6.44 -6.85 5.25
CA ALA A 54 6.81 -5.89 6.27
C ALA A 54 8.30 -5.60 6.20
N LEU A 55 8.64 -4.35 6.51
CA LEU A 55 10.00 -3.96 6.88
C LEU A 55 10.05 -3.94 8.38
N ALA A 56 10.86 -4.81 8.96
CA ALA A 56 10.86 -5.01 10.41
C ALA A 56 12.25 -5.43 10.90
N ASP A 57 12.52 -5.13 12.15
CA ASP A 57 13.60 -5.76 12.91
C ASP A 57 12.99 -6.84 13.84
N SER A 58 13.76 -7.32 14.83
CA SER A 58 13.29 -8.37 15.73
C SER A 58 12.12 -7.93 16.62
N ASP A 59 11.96 -6.65 16.87
CA ASP A 59 11.01 -6.13 17.86
C ASP A 59 9.93 -5.22 17.26
N THR A 60 10.20 -4.62 16.11
CA THR A 60 9.36 -3.54 15.58
C THR A 60 9.06 -3.73 14.10
N VAL A 61 7.80 -3.50 13.71
CA VAL A 61 7.39 -3.39 12.33
C VAL A 61 7.38 -1.91 11.95
N ALA A 62 8.25 -1.53 11.01
CA ALA A 62 8.41 -0.13 10.61
C ALA A 62 7.50 0.27 9.46
N ALA A 63 7.18 -0.67 8.56
CA ALA A 63 6.33 -0.40 7.41
C ALA A 63 5.70 -1.69 6.90
N ILE A 64 4.54 -1.56 6.26
CA ILE A 64 3.84 -2.66 5.61
C ILE A 64 3.40 -2.27 4.21
N GLY A 65 3.15 -3.27 3.39
CA GLY A 65 2.51 -3.12 2.09
C GLY A 65 1.99 -4.45 1.60
N ALA A 66 0.98 -4.43 0.77
CA ALA A 66 0.32 -5.65 0.31
C ALA A 66 0.06 -5.63 -1.18
N LEU A 67 -0.01 -6.83 -1.77
CA LEU A 67 -0.50 -7.06 -3.12
C LEU A 67 -1.75 -7.92 -3.06
N CYS A 68 -2.78 -7.50 -3.76
CA CYS A 68 -3.99 -8.28 -3.98
C CYS A 68 -4.02 -8.76 -5.42
N ASP A 69 -4.01 -10.07 -5.64
CA ASP A 69 -4.11 -10.64 -6.98
C ASP A 69 -5.52 -10.41 -7.52
N LEU A 70 -5.64 -9.67 -8.62
CA LEU A 70 -6.92 -9.37 -9.26
C LEU A 70 -7.23 -10.33 -10.42
N GLY A 71 -6.33 -11.24 -10.75
CA GLY A 71 -6.43 -12.08 -11.94
C GLY A 71 -5.97 -11.35 -13.21
N ASP A 72 -5.92 -12.08 -14.32
CA ASP A 72 -5.58 -11.54 -15.66
C ASP A 72 -4.24 -10.80 -15.72
N GLY A 73 -3.29 -11.19 -14.87
CA GLY A 73 -1.97 -10.57 -14.84
C GLY A 73 -1.92 -9.22 -14.14
N MET A 74 -2.94 -8.89 -13.36
CA MET A 74 -3.00 -7.64 -12.59
C MET A 74 -2.99 -7.88 -11.09
N ALA A 75 -2.31 -7.02 -10.36
CA ALA A 75 -2.36 -6.98 -8.90
C ALA A 75 -2.58 -5.55 -8.43
N GLU A 76 -3.23 -5.42 -7.30
CA GLU A 76 -3.47 -4.12 -6.67
C GLU A 76 -2.55 -3.94 -5.48
N VAL A 77 -1.85 -2.80 -5.43
CA VAL A 77 -1.05 -2.39 -4.28
C VAL A 77 -2.01 -1.84 -3.22
N LYS A 78 -1.90 -2.36 -2.00
CA LYS A 78 -2.78 -1.97 -0.90
C LYS A 78 -1.99 -1.74 0.38
N SER A 79 -2.53 -0.87 1.21
CA SER A 79 -2.12 -0.72 2.62
C SER A 79 -0.64 -0.40 2.81
N VAL A 80 -0.04 0.34 1.89
CA VAL A 80 1.34 0.82 2.06
C VAL A 80 1.32 1.89 3.15
N HIS A 81 1.99 1.61 4.26
CA HIS A 81 2.01 2.51 5.40
C HIS A 81 3.32 2.39 6.16
N VAL A 82 3.89 3.54 6.53
CA VAL A 82 5.13 3.62 7.31
C VAL A 82 4.78 4.14 8.68
N ALA A 83 5.29 3.49 9.73
CA ALA A 83 5.11 3.94 11.10
C ALA A 83 5.66 5.36 11.27
N ALA A 84 4.98 6.17 12.08
CA ALA A 84 5.31 7.59 12.23
C ALA A 84 6.78 7.82 12.62
N ALA A 85 7.32 6.97 13.50
CA ALA A 85 8.71 7.08 13.96
C ALA A 85 9.74 6.79 12.86
N TYR A 86 9.35 6.20 11.75
CA TYR A 86 10.23 5.78 10.65
C TYR A 86 10.04 6.56 9.37
N ARG A 87 9.22 7.61 9.39
CA ARG A 87 8.99 8.43 8.20
C ARG A 87 10.23 9.23 7.80
N GLY A 88 10.33 9.57 6.52
CA GLY A 88 11.45 10.34 6.00
C GLY A 88 12.72 9.53 5.75
N GLN A 89 12.67 8.20 5.81
CA GLN A 89 13.83 7.34 5.64
C GLN A 89 13.79 6.54 4.33
N GLY A 90 12.84 6.83 3.46
CA GLY A 90 12.71 6.13 2.18
C GLY A 90 12.13 4.72 2.26
N LEU A 91 11.47 4.37 3.37
CA LEU A 91 10.96 3.01 3.57
C LEU A 91 9.80 2.68 2.64
N ALA A 92 8.91 3.63 2.36
CA ALA A 92 7.81 3.40 1.43
C ALA A 92 8.32 3.07 0.03
N ARG A 93 9.32 3.80 -0.45
CA ARG A 93 9.95 3.53 -1.75
C ARG A 93 10.61 2.15 -1.77
N ARG A 94 11.36 1.82 -0.74
CA ARG A 94 12.02 0.51 -0.61
C ARG A 94 11.00 -0.62 -0.64
N LEU A 95 9.91 -0.45 0.09
CA LEU A 95 8.83 -1.44 0.12
C LEU A 95 8.15 -1.56 -1.25
N MET A 96 7.82 -0.44 -1.89
CA MET A 96 7.21 -0.43 -3.22
C MET A 96 8.09 -1.13 -4.25
N GLN A 97 9.40 -0.89 -4.24
CA GLN A 97 10.34 -1.58 -5.14
C GLN A 97 10.29 -3.09 -4.94
N HIS A 98 10.19 -3.55 -3.70
CA HIS A 98 10.03 -4.97 -3.43
C HIS A 98 8.70 -5.51 -3.96
N LEU A 99 7.61 -4.77 -3.77
CA LEU A 99 6.30 -5.17 -4.29
C LEU A 99 6.34 -5.30 -5.82
N HIS A 100 7.04 -4.40 -6.51
CA HIS A 100 7.23 -4.50 -7.97
C HIS A 100 7.96 -5.78 -8.36
N GLU A 101 9.03 -6.12 -7.66
CA GLU A 101 9.78 -7.34 -7.92
C GLU A 101 8.95 -8.60 -7.64
N ALA A 102 8.23 -8.59 -6.53
CA ALA A 102 7.35 -9.71 -6.16
C ALA A 102 6.23 -9.90 -7.18
N ALA A 103 5.65 -8.81 -7.68
CA ALA A 103 4.61 -8.86 -8.70
C ALA A 103 5.14 -9.44 -10.02
N ARG A 104 6.34 -9.01 -10.45
CA ARG A 104 6.98 -9.58 -11.65
C ARG A 104 7.26 -11.07 -11.48
N ALA A 105 7.80 -11.47 -10.33
CA ALA A 105 8.09 -12.86 -10.03
C ALA A 105 6.84 -13.73 -10.03
N ALA A 106 5.70 -13.18 -9.64
CA ALA A 106 4.41 -13.87 -9.66
C ALA A 106 3.75 -13.89 -11.05
N GLY A 107 4.35 -13.26 -12.04
CA GLY A 107 3.83 -13.23 -13.41
C GLY A 107 2.83 -12.13 -13.70
N HIS A 108 2.67 -11.15 -12.80
CA HIS A 108 1.80 -10.00 -13.07
C HIS A 108 2.44 -9.08 -14.11
N ARG A 109 1.61 -8.50 -14.96
CA ARG A 109 2.03 -7.59 -16.03
C ARG A 109 1.77 -6.14 -15.69
N ALA A 110 0.89 -5.86 -14.73
CA ALA A 110 0.54 -4.51 -14.32
C ALA A 110 0.19 -4.46 -12.85
N LEU A 111 0.50 -3.32 -12.25
CA LEU A 111 0.06 -2.96 -10.90
C LEU A 111 -0.87 -1.78 -10.97
N VAL A 112 -1.92 -1.81 -10.16
CA VAL A 112 -2.88 -0.72 -10.02
C VAL A 112 -3.01 -0.35 -8.56
N LEU A 113 -3.45 0.86 -8.28
CA LEU A 113 -3.71 1.30 -6.92
C LEU A 113 -4.72 2.46 -6.90
N GLU A 114 -5.36 2.62 -5.75
CA GLU A 114 -6.16 3.79 -5.44
C GLU A 114 -5.49 4.54 -4.28
N THR A 115 -5.50 5.86 -4.34
CA THR A 115 -5.05 6.73 -3.27
C THR A 115 -5.92 7.99 -3.24
N GLY A 116 -5.74 8.84 -2.24
CA GLY A 116 -6.45 10.12 -2.20
C GLY A 116 -6.05 11.02 -3.36
N SER A 117 -7.03 11.69 -3.95
CA SER A 117 -6.81 12.62 -5.05
C SER A 117 -6.24 13.95 -4.56
N GLU A 118 -5.99 14.87 -5.50
CA GLU A 118 -5.51 16.22 -5.18
C GLU A 118 -6.49 17.01 -4.30
N ALA A 119 -7.76 16.57 -4.21
CA ALA A 119 -8.72 17.12 -3.27
C ALA A 119 -8.34 16.82 -1.81
N LEU A 120 -7.45 15.86 -1.57
CA LEU A 120 -7.05 15.42 -0.23
C LEU A 120 -5.55 15.66 0.00
N PRO A 121 -5.16 16.80 0.58
CA PRO A 121 -3.73 17.12 0.79
C PRO A 121 -2.97 16.10 1.64
N GLY A 122 -3.66 15.37 2.51
CA GLY A 122 -3.04 14.33 3.32
C GLY A 122 -2.41 13.19 2.53
N TYR A 123 -2.67 13.11 1.22
CA TYR A 123 -2.11 12.09 0.33
C TYR A 123 -1.10 12.65 -0.67
N ASP A 124 -0.63 13.89 -0.49
CA ASP A 124 0.33 14.51 -1.41
C ASP A 124 1.63 13.70 -1.53
N ALA A 125 2.16 13.25 -0.39
CA ALA A 125 3.39 12.46 -0.37
C ALA A 125 3.22 11.10 -1.07
N ALA A 126 2.07 10.46 -0.87
CA ALA A 126 1.78 9.18 -1.53
C ALA A 126 1.69 9.36 -3.06
N ARG A 127 0.98 10.39 -3.53
CA ARG A 127 0.88 10.66 -4.97
C ARG A 127 2.25 10.95 -5.58
N ALA A 128 3.07 11.73 -4.90
CA ALA A 128 4.42 12.05 -5.38
C ALA A 128 5.28 10.79 -5.47
N LEU A 129 5.19 9.91 -4.48
CA LEU A 129 5.92 8.64 -4.49
C LEU A 129 5.52 7.78 -5.70
N TYR A 130 4.22 7.60 -5.92
CA TYR A 130 3.75 6.74 -7.01
C TYR A 130 4.14 7.31 -8.38
N ARG A 131 3.98 8.62 -8.59
CA ARG A 131 4.43 9.25 -9.83
C ARG A 131 5.93 9.11 -10.03
N GLY A 132 6.70 9.28 -8.97
CA GLY A 132 8.16 9.10 -9.02
C GLY A 132 8.59 7.68 -9.34
N LEU A 133 7.75 6.70 -9.07
CA LEU A 133 7.99 5.29 -9.39
C LEU A 133 7.50 4.91 -10.80
N GLY A 134 6.90 5.84 -11.53
CA GLY A 134 6.47 5.61 -12.91
C GLY A 134 4.99 5.30 -13.09
N TYR A 135 4.19 5.36 -12.02
CA TYR A 135 2.74 5.19 -12.15
C TYR A 135 2.13 6.36 -12.90
N GLY A 136 1.20 6.04 -13.81
CA GLY A 136 0.40 7.04 -14.49
C GLY A 136 -1.09 6.90 -14.12
N PRO A 137 -1.88 7.97 -14.33
CA PRO A 137 -3.31 7.92 -14.05
C PRO A 137 -4.02 6.89 -14.92
N CYS A 138 -5.05 6.26 -14.35
CA CYS A 138 -5.88 5.31 -15.07
C CYS A 138 -7.35 5.48 -14.68
N GLY A 139 -8.22 4.68 -15.28
CA GLY A 139 -9.64 4.69 -14.97
C GLY A 139 -9.95 4.06 -13.61
N VAL A 140 -11.21 4.14 -13.22
CA VAL A 140 -11.72 3.57 -11.96
C VAL A 140 -11.47 2.07 -11.95
N LEU A 141 -10.92 1.57 -10.83
CA LEU A 141 -10.62 0.16 -10.66
C LEU A 141 -11.87 -0.64 -10.30
N PRO A 142 -11.90 -1.95 -10.63
CA PRO A 142 -13.01 -2.81 -10.20
C PRO A 142 -13.25 -2.75 -8.70
N GLY A 143 -14.49 -2.64 -8.29
CA GLY A 143 -14.87 -2.54 -6.88
C GLY A 143 -14.83 -1.14 -6.30
N TYR A 144 -14.34 -0.16 -7.04
CA TYR A 144 -14.31 1.24 -6.62
C TYR A 144 -15.40 2.04 -7.34
N ARG A 145 -15.73 3.20 -6.76
CA ARG A 145 -16.61 4.18 -7.39
C ARG A 145 -15.79 5.31 -7.98
N ASP A 146 -16.37 5.98 -8.97
CA ASP A 146 -15.80 7.22 -9.50
C ASP A 146 -16.06 8.35 -8.48
N ASP A 147 -15.13 8.48 -7.53
CA ASP A 147 -15.21 9.42 -6.43
C ASP A 147 -14.16 10.52 -6.65
N PRO A 148 -14.54 11.81 -6.61
CA PRO A 148 -13.57 12.91 -6.75
C PRO A 148 -12.43 12.88 -5.73
N ALA A 149 -12.64 12.22 -4.59
CA ALA A 149 -11.60 12.08 -3.56
C ALA A 149 -10.61 10.96 -3.86
N SER A 150 -10.84 10.13 -4.89
CA SER A 150 -9.98 9.03 -5.26
C SER A 150 -9.17 9.33 -6.51
N ALA A 151 -7.91 8.92 -6.50
CA ALA A 151 -7.05 8.89 -7.68
C ALA A 151 -6.63 7.43 -7.94
N PHE A 152 -6.67 7.04 -9.20
CA PHE A 152 -6.33 5.69 -9.64
C PHE A 152 -5.09 5.72 -10.51
N PHE A 153 -4.14 4.85 -10.23
CA PHE A 153 -2.85 4.80 -10.93
C PHE A 153 -2.54 3.39 -11.40
N ARG A 154 -1.77 3.31 -12.47
CA ARG A 154 -1.33 2.06 -13.07
C ARG A 154 0.14 2.13 -13.44
N LEU A 155 0.84 1.02 -13.22
CA LEU A 155 2.23 0.81 -13.66
C LEU A 155 2.29 -0.46 -14.50
N GLU A 156 2.82 -0.35 -15.72
CA GLU A 156 3.11 -1.53 -16.53
C GLU A 156 4.43 -2.14 -16.05
N LEU A 157 4.41 -3.46 -15.82
CA LEU A 157 5.60 -4.21 -15.44
C LEU A 157 6.23 -4.79 -16.69
N ALA A 158 7.37 -4.29 -17.06
CA ALA A 158 8.07 -4.78 -18.24
C ALA A 158 8.77 -6.12 -17.98
#